data_2ea5de1ec7f221d89287a74cb373bb3c
#
_entry.id   2ea5de1ec7f221d89287a74cb373bb3c
#
_cell.length_a   1.000
_cell.length_b   1.000
_cell.length_c   1.000
_cell.angle_alpha   90.00
_cell.angle_beta   90.00
_cell.angle_gamma   90.00
#
_symmetry.space_group_name_H-M   'P 1'
#
loop_
_entity.id
_entity.type
_entity.pdbx_description
1 polymer ?
#
loop_
_entity_poly.entity_id
_entity_poly.type
_entity_poly.pdbx_seq_one_letter_code
_entity_poly.pdbx_strand_id
1 'polypeptide(L)'
;MSTYLLWEIVWDNAKRKGNLAKHGLDFIDAVMVLESPYRLDVGSVRSGEVRTQSFAYVFDVLSVLTVVHVTRAETLRIISFRPASEEERSAYHEWLERDFNDNE
;
A
#
# COMPACT_ATOMS: atom_id res chain seq x y z
N MET A 1 -9.65 -8.27 -10.30
CA MET A 1 -9.12 -7.00 -10.82
C MET A 1 -9.10 -5.97 -9.69
N SER A 2 -8.03 -5.21 -9.56
CA SER A 2 -7.94 -4.20 -8.50
C SER A 2 -8.84 -3.01 -8.81
N THR A 3 -9.54 -2.49 -7.79
CA THR A 3 -10.35 -1.28 -7.91
C THR A 3 -9.53 -0.08 -8.38
N TYR A 4 -8.24 -0.04 -8.02
CA TYR A 4 -7.36 1.09 -8.31
C TYR A 4 -6.86 1.12 -9.76
N LEU A 5 -7.05 0.06 -10.55
CA LEU A 5 -6.64 0.03 -11.95
C LEU A 5 -7.41 1.04 -12.80
N LEU A 6 -8.64 1.40 -12.38
CA LEU A 6 -9.47 2.38 -13.08
C LEU A 6 -9.23 3.81 -12.62
N TRP A 7 -8.35 4.01 -11.64
CA TRP A 7 -8.09 5.30 -11.04
C TRP A 7 -6.80 5.88 -11.58
N GLU A 8 -6.74 7.19 -11.67
CA GLU A 8 -5.50 7.90 -11.99
C GLU A 8 -4.59 7.89 -10.75
N ILE A 9 -3.39 7.34 -10.90
CA ILE A 9 -2.40 7.31 -9.83
C ILE A 9 -1.46 8.50 -10.02
N VAL A 10 -1.36 9.34 -9.01
CA VAL A 10 -0.54 10.55 -9.07
C VAL A 10 0.39 10.62 -7.86
N TRP A 11 1.42 11.44 -7.96
CA TRP A 11 2.35 11.70 -6.88
C TRP A 11 3.08 13.01 -7.09
N ASP A 12 3.72 13.49 -6.03
CA ASP A 12 4.63 14.62 -6.06
C ASP A 12 6.04 14.11 -6.39
N ASN A 13 6.71 14.69 -7.39
CA ASN A 13 8.02 14.22 -7.81
C ASN A 13 9.10 14.37 -6.71
N ALA A 14 9.02 15.39 -5.90
CA ALA A 14 9.97 15.57 -4.80
C ALA A 14 9.79 14.46 -3.75
N LYS A 15 8.54 14.09 -3.47
CA LYS A 15 8.24 12.99 -2.56
C LYS A 15 8.71 11.65 -3.13
N ARG A 16 8.52 11.43 -4.43
CA ARG A 16 9.01 10.23 -5.10
C ARG A 16 10.51 10.08 -4.93
N LYS A 17 11.26 11.15 -5.21
CA LYS A 17 12.73 11.16 -5.09
C LYS A 17 13.18 10.93 -3.65
N GLY A 18 12.56 11.61 -2.70
CA GLY A 18 12.87 11.44 -1.28
C GLY A 18 12.56 10.04 -0.78
N ASN A 19 11.45 9.46 -1.22
CA ASN A 19 11.06 8.10 -0.86
C ASN A 19 12.06 7.09 -1.41
N LEU A 20 12.47 7.25 -2.66
CA LEU A 20 13.46 6.38 -3.30
C LEU A 20 14.79 6.43 -2.55
N ALA A 21 15.24 7.63 -2.18
CA ALA A 21 16.48 7.81 -1.43
C ALA A 21 16.42 7.18 -0.04
N LYS A 22 15.26 7.29 0.63
CA LYS A 22 15.07 6.82 1.99
C LYS A 22 14.83 5.31 2.08
N HIS A 23 14.02 4.77 1.18
CA HIS A 23 13.54 3.38 1.27
C HIS A 23 14.02 2.48 0.14
N GLY A 24 14.62 3.03 -0.91
CA GLY A 24 15.00 2.26 -2.09
C GLY A 24 13.81 1.80 -2.93
N LEU A 25 12.64 2.36 -2.70
CA LEU A 25 11.41 1.98 -3.40
C LEU A 25 10.88 3.16 -4.21
N ASP A 26 10.57 2.91 -5.48
CA ASP A 26 10.05 3.92 -6.39
C ASP A 26 8.52 3.85 -6.43
N PHE A 27 7.85 4.99 -6.38
CA PHE A 27 6.39 5.08 -6.44
C PHE A 27 5.81 4.39 -7.67
N ILE A 28 6.56 4.34 -8.78
CA ILE A 28 6.12 3.64 -9.99
C ILE A 28 5.79 2.17 -9.68
N ASP A 29 6.53 1.55 -8.77
CA ASP A 29 6.38 0.14 -8.44
C ASP A 29 5.30 -0.11 -7.38
N ALA A 30 4.66 0.94 -6.85
CA ALA A 30 3.61 0.79 -5.85
C ALA A 30 2.41 0.01 -6.38
N VAL A 31 2.24 -0.06 -7.71
CA VAL A 31 1.20 -0.84 -8.35
C VAL A 31 1.27 -2.33 -7.96
N MET A 32 2.45 -2.84 -7.65
CA MET A 32 2.61 -4.23 -7.20
C MET A 32 1.83 -4.51 -5.92
N VAL A 33 1.71 -3.52 -5.05
CA VAL A 33 0.89 -3.63 -3.83
C VAL A 33 -0.58 -3.36 -4.15
N LEU A 34 -0.84 -2.27 -4.87
CA LEU A 34 -2.22 -1.81 -5.12
C LEU A 34 -3.02 -2.79 -5.97
N GLU A 35 -2.38 -3.58 -6.81
CA GLU A 35 -3.04 -4.60 -7.64
C GLU A 35 -3.05 -5.99 -7.02
N SER A 36 -2.44 -6.17 -5.85
CA SER A 36 -2.39 -7.49 -5.23
C SER A 36 -3.80 -7.96 -4.84
N PRO A 37 -4.18 -9.21 -5.19
CA PRO A 37 -5.44 -9.78 -4.72
C PRO A 37 -5.43 -10.08 -3.22
N TYR A 38 -4.26 -10.08 -2.60
CA TYR A 38 -4.08 -10.33 -1.17
C TYR A 38 -3.62 -9.06 -0.46
N ARG A 39 -4.29 -7.95 -0.77
CA ARG A 39 -4.00 -6.65 -0.19
C ARG A 39 -4.89 -6.39 1.02
N LEU A 40 -4.30 -5.95 2.11
CA LEU A 40 -5.02 -5.46 3.29
C LEU A 40 -4.97 -3.94 3.29
N ASP A 41 -6.14 -3.31 3.35
CA ASP A 41 -6.26 -1.86 3.45
C ASP A 41 -6.68 -1.47 4.86
N VAL A 42 -5.95 -0.51 5.45
CA VAL A 42 -6.26 0.04 6.77
C VAL A 42 -6.37 1.54 6.66
N GLY A 43 -7.51 2.09 7.09
CA GLY A 43 -7.72 3.53 7.07
C GLY A 43 -7.27 4.19 8.36
N SER A 44 -6.79 5.43 8.26
CA SER A 44 -6.47 6.26 9.41
C SER A 44 -6.82 7.71 9.09
N VAL A 45 -7.07 8.51 10.14
CA VAL A 45 -7.37 9.94 9.95
C VAL A 45 -6.18 10.73 10.47
N ARG A 46 -5.67 11.64 9.64
CA ARG A 46 -4.57 12.51 10.01
C ARG A 46 -4.86 13.92 9.51
N SER A 47 -4.89 14.89 10.42
CA SER A 47 -5.19 16.28 10.10
C SER A 47 -6.51 16.44 9.34
N GLY A 48 -7.53 15.67 9.74
CA GLY A 48 -8.86 15.74 9.12
C GLY A 48 -8.96 15.01 7.78
N GLU A 49 -7.87 14.38 7.31
CA GLU A 49 -7.84 13.66 6.03
C GLU A 49 -7.73 12.17 6.25
N VAL A 50 -8.54 11.41 5.53
CA VAL A 50 -8.49 9.94 5.59
C VAL A 50 -7.35 9.46 4.69
N ARG A 51 -6.41 8.74 5.29
CA ARG A 51 -5.31 8.08 4.56
C ARG A 51 -5.53 6.58 4.64
N THR A 52 -5.19 5.89 3.56
CA THR A 52 -5.24 4.43 3.51
C THR A 52 -3.83 3.90 3.45
N GLN A 53 -3.57 2.89 4.26
CA GLN A 53 -2.34 2.10 4.20
C GLN A 53 -2.69 0.77 3.57
N SER A 54 -2.08 0.47 2.44
CA SER A 54 -2.31 -0.80 1.74
C SER A 54 -1.07 -1.67 1.89
N PHE A 55 -1.24 -2.87 2.42
CA PHE A 55 -0.14 -3.81 2.64
C PHE A 55 -0.31 -5.02 1.74
N ALA A 56 0.77 -5.50 1.14
CA ALA A 56 0.78 -6.77 0.44
C ALA A 56 2.19 -7.35 0.40
N TYR A 57 2.26 -8.68 0.40
CA TYR A 57 3.52 -9.38 0.17
C TYR A 57 3.88 -9.26 -1.31
N VAL A 58 5.10 -8.86 -1.59
CA VAL A 58 5.61 -8.69 -2.96
C VAL A 58 6.71 -9.71 -3.20
N PHE A 59 6.44 -10.66 -4.10
CA PHE A 59 7.36 -11.77 -4.36
C PHE A 59 8.71 -11.32 -4.90
N ASP A 60 8.73 -10.26 -5.71
CA ASP A 60 9.98 -9.76 -6.30
C ASP A 60 10.98 -9.29 -5.25
N VAL A 61 10.50 -8.84 -4.10
CA VAL A 61 11.37 -8.39 -3.00
C VAL A 61 11.27 -9.26 -1.75
N LEU A 62 10.44 -10.30 -1.79
CA LEU A 62 10.25 -11.27 -0.70
C LEU A 62 9.91 -10.57 0.63
N SER A 63 9.02 -9.60 0.57
CA SER A 63 8.70 -8.79 1.74
C SER A 63 7.31 -8.17 1.63
N VAL A 64 6.72 -7.85 2.78
CA VAL A 64 5.48 -7.08 2.82
C VAL A 64 5.84 -5.60 2.67
N LEU A 65 5.21 -4.95 1.71
CA LEU A 65 5.40 -3.53 1.45
C LEU A 65 4.12 -2.77 1.75
N THR A 66 4.26 -1.52 2.15
CA THR A 66 3.15 -0.64 2.49
C THR A 66 3.13 0.57 1.57
N VAL A 67 1.98 0.83 0.97
CA VAL A 67 1.71 2.07 0.22
C VAL A 67 0.75 2.90 1.05
N VAL A 68 1.16 4.12 1.40
CA VAL A 68 0.29 5.10 2.05
C VAL A 68 -0.25 6.01 0.96
N HIS A 69 -1.57 6.13 0.88
CA HIS A 69 -2.18 6.93 -0.18
C HIS A 69 -3.46 7.61 0.29
N VAL A 70 -3.87 8.61 -0.49
CA VAL A 70 -5.12 9.36 -0.30
C VAL A 70 -5.89 9.25 -1.59
N THR A 71 -7.19 8.94 -1.50
CA THR A 71 -8.05 8.90 -2.67
C THR A 71 -9.03 10.07 -2.62
N ARG A 72 -9.24 10.70 -3.77
CA ARG A 72 -10.19 11.79 -3.92
C ARG A 72 -10.77 11.72 -5.33
N ALA A 73 -12.10 11.60 -5.41
CA ALA A 73 -12.80 11.31 -6.65
C ALA A 73 -12.21 10.01 -7.24
N GLU A 74 -11.69 10.01 -8.45
CA GLU A 74 -11.10 8.83 -9.06
C GLU A 74 -9.57 8.92 -9.14
N THR A 75 -8.97 9.75 -8.26
CA THR A 75 -7.53 9.95 -8.21
C THR A 75 -6.97 9.37 -6.92
N LEU A 76 -5.92 8.57 -7.05
CA LEU A 76 -5.18 8.01 -5.93
C LEU A 76 -3.81 8.70 -5.88
N ARG A 77 -3.53 9.42 -4.79
CA ARG A 77 -2.24 10.08 -4.60
C ARG A 77 -1.37 9.27 -3.65
N ILE A 78 -0.21 8.86 -4.15
CA ILE A 78 0.76 8.13 -3.33
C ILE A 78 1.52 9.12 -2.44
N ILE A 79 1.55 8.82 -1.14
CA ILE A 79 2.24 9.62 -0.14
C ILE A 79 3.58 8.97 0.25
N SER A 80 3.59 7.64 0.40
CA SER A 80 4.79 6.92 0.83
C SER A 80 4.73 5.48 0.32
N PHE A 81 5.88 4.90 0.02
CA PHE A 81 6.01 3.51 -0.36
C PHE A 81 7.25 2.95 0.34
N ARG A 82 7.04 2.03 1.28
CA ARG A 82 8.08 1.60 2.21
C ARG A 82 7.90 0.14 2.62
N PRO A 83 8.93 -0.49 3.16
CA PRO A 83 8.73 -1.80 3.81
C PRO A 83 7.74 -1.66 4.95
N ALA A 84 6.93 -2.69 5.16
CA ALA A 84 5.97 -2.70 6.25
C ALA A 84 6.70 -2.72 7.59
N SER A 85 6.11 -2.03 8.58
CA SER A 85 6.59 -2.12 9.95
C SER A 85 6.29 -3.51 10.52
N GLU A 86 6.88 -3.82 11.67
CA GLU A 86 6.62 -5.09 12.34
C GLU A 86 5.13 -5.25 12.68
N GLU A 87 4.50 -4.19 13.16
CA GLU A 87 3.06 -4.20 13.46
C GLU A 87 2.23 -4.44 12.21
N GLU A 88 2.60 -3.80 11.10
CA GLU A 88 1.89 -3.97 9.83
C GLU A 88 2.05 -5.38 9.29
N ARG A 89 3.24 -5.97 9.40
CA ARG A 89 3.48 -7.35 8.97
C ARG A 89 2.66 -8.32 9.81
N SER A 90 2.61 -8.11 11.13
CA SER A 90 1.83 -8.95 12.02
C SER A 90 0.33 -8.88 11.71
N ALA A 91 -0.18 -7.67 11.48
CA ALA A 91 -1.59 -7.47 11.12
C ALA A 91 -1.91 -8.14 9.79
N TYR A 92 -1.00 -8.04 8.83
CA TYR A 92 -1.17 -8.63 7.51
C TYR A 92 -1.23 -10.16 7.58
N HIS A 93 -0.30 -10.78 8.29
CA HIS A 93 -0.27 -12.23 8.42
C HIS A 93 -1.47 -12.76 9.20
N GLU A 94 -1.89 -12.06 10.24
CA GLU A 94 -3.08 -12.41 11.00
C GLU A 94 -4.33 -12.34 10.13
N TRP A 95 -4.44 -11.31 9.31
CA TRP A 95 -5.54 -11.16 8.38
C TRP A 95 -5.57 -12.29 7.34
N LEU A 96 -4.44 -12.61 6.75
CA LEU A 96 -4.33 -13.71 5.78
C LEU A 96 -4.77 -15.03 6.41
N GLU A 97 -4.28 -15.31 7.60
CA GLU A 97 -4.58 -16.54 8.31
C GLU A 97 -6.08 -16.66 8.62
N ARG A 98 -6.67 -15.58 9.11
CA ARG A 98 -8.07 -15.55 9.47
C ARG A 98 -9.00 -15.65 8.25
N ASP A 99 -8.72 -14.85 7.23
CA ASP A 99 -9.62 -14.77 6.07
C ASP A 99 -9.53 -15.97 5.14
N PHE A 100 -8.39 -16.63 5.09
CA PHE A 100 -8.20 -17.74 4.15
C PHE A 100 -8.28 -19.11 4.82
N ASN A 101 -8.15 -19.21 6.12
CA ASN A 101 -8.30 -20.47 6.85
C ASN A 101 -9.74 -20.71 7.31
N ASP A 102 -10.49 -19.66 7.59
CA ASP A 102 -11.87 -19.77 8.09
C ASP A 102 -12.86 -20.18 7.01
N ASN A 103 -12.43 -20.23 5.75
CA ASN A 103 -13.28 -20.60 4.62
C ASN A 103 -13.24 -22.10 4.28
N GLU A 104 -12.58 -22.89 5.10
CA GLU A 104 -12.49 -24.34 4.87
C GLU A 104 -13.71 -25.11 5.44
#